data_0cdc82d8ddcb2735435cd449df455f02
#
_entry.id   0cdc82d8ddcb2735435cd449df455f02
#
_cell.length_a   1.000
_cell.length_b   1.000
_cell.length_c   1.000
_cell.angle_alpha   90.00
_cell.angle_beta   90.00
_cell.angle_gamma   90.00
#
_symmetry.space_group_name_H-M   'P 1'
#
loop_
_entity.id
_entity.type
_entity.pdbx_description
1 polymer ?
#
loop_
_entity_poly.entity_id
_entity_poly.type
_entity_poly.pdbx_seq_one_letter_code
_entity_poly.pdbx_strand_id
1 'polypeptide(L)'
;MSTGNELQATVQALVQDGKGLLAADESGPTIARRFKTIHVESTEENRRAWRSLLLTTPGLGEFISGVILYEETLGQCADNGLPLPEVAARQGIVPGIKVDAGKIPLAHAPGDEITQGLDGLALR
;
A
#
# COMPACT_ATOMS: atom_id res chain seq x y z
N MET A 1 23.18 -11.16 0.90
CA MET A 1 22.80 -11.17 -0.54
C MET A 1 23.14 -9.83 -1.16
N SER A 2 23.43 -9.79 -2.46
CA SER A 2 23.55 -8.51 -3.13
C SER A 2 22.17 -7.90 -3.38
N THR A 3 22.07 -6.58 -3.41
CA THR A 3 20.81 -5.85 -3.68
C THR A 3 20.13 -6.32 -4.97
N GLY A 4 20.90 -6.69 -6.00
CA GLY A 4 20.34 -7.23 -7.24
C GLY A 4 19.60 -8.55 -7.05
N ASN A 5 20.10 -9.45 -6.21
CA ASN A 5 19.45 -10.73 -5.90
C ASN A 5 18.16 -10.52 -5.08
N GLU A 6 18.16 -9.55 -4.16
CA GLU A 6 16.98 -9.21 -3.37
C GLU A 6 15.86 -8.61 -4.25
N LEU A 7 16.21 -7.71 -5.15
CA LEU A 7 15.26 -7.14 -6.11
C LEU A 7 14.67 -8.20 -7.03
N GLN A 8 15.50 -9.11 -7.56
CA GLN A 8 15.04 -10.20 -8.41
C GLN A 8 14.09 -11.15 -7.65
N ALA A 9 14.42 -11.52 -6.42
CA ALA A 9 13.57 -12.35 -5.58
C ALA A 9 12.21 -11.67 -5.30
N THR A 10 12.22 -10.37 -5.03
CA THR A 10 11.00 -9.59 -4.83
C THR A 10 10.13 -9.56 -6.09
N VAL A 11 10.73 -9.33 -7.25
CA VAL A 11 9.98 -9.36 -8.53
C VAL A 11 9.35 -10.74 -8.75
N GLN A 12 10.08 -11.83 -8.52
CA GLN A 12 9.55 -13.18 -8.64
C GLN A 12 8.41 -13.46 -7.65
N ALA A 13 8.50 -12.93 -6.42
CA ALA A 13 7.44 -13.04 -5.43
C ALA A 13 6.18 -12.25 -5.79
N LEU A 14 6.32 -11.13 -6.50
CA LEU A 14 5.21 -10.28 -6.92
C LEU A 14 4.53 -10.79 -8.20
N VAL A 15 5.32 -11.26 -9.19
CA VAL A 15 4.82 -11.72 -10.49
C VAL A 15 4.58 -13.23 -10.43
N GLN A 16 3.41 -13.60 -9.92
CA GLN A 16 2.99 -14.99 -9.83
C GLN A 16 1.75 -15.21 -10.69
N ASP A 17 1.69 -16.38 -11.35
CA ASP A 17 0.53 -16.77 -12.16
C ASP A 17 -0.75 -16.81 -11.31
N GLY A 18 -1.80 -16.20 -11.83
CA GLY A 18 -3.11 -16.16 -11.19
C GLY A 18 -3.24 -15.21 -10.00
N LYS A 19 -2.20 -14.41 -9.69
CA LYS A 19 -2.26 -13.43 -8.61
C LYS A 19 -2.11 -12.00 -9.12
N GLY A 20 -2.75 -11.07 -8.41
CA GLY A 20 -2.65 -9.64 -8.65
C GLY A 20 -2.01 -8.89 -7.50
N LEU A 21 -1.89 -7.56 -7.66
CA LEU A 21 -1.47 -6.64 -6.62
C LEU A 21 -2.68 -5.88 -6.09
N LEU A 22 -2.78 -5.75 -4.78
CA LEU A 22 -3.82 -4.96 -4.11
C LEU A 22 -3.30 -3.57 -3.81
N ALA A 23 -3.93 -2.53 -4.35
CA ALA A 23 -3.70 -1.15 -3.94
C ALA A 23 -4.60 -0.81 -2.73
N ALA A 24 -3.99 -0.71 -1.55
CA ALA A 24 -4.64 -0.28 -0.31
C ALA A 24 -3.94 0.98 0.26
N ASP A 25 -3.48 1.84 -0.65
CA ASP A 25 -2.63 3.00 -0.39
C ASP A 25 -3.36 4.34 -0.48
N GLU A 26 -4.69 4.34 -0.39
CA GLU A 26 -5.48 5.57 -0.47
C GLU A 26 -4.96 6.60 0.54
N SER A 27 -4.58 7.77 0.02
CA SER A 27 -4.22 8.93 0.83
C SER A 27 -5.42 9.42 1.67
N GLY A 28 -5.18 10.23 2.70
CA GLY A 28 -6.22 10.76 3.57
C GLY A 28 -7.42 11.36 2.82
N PRO A 29 -7.23 12.27 1.84
CA PRO A 29 -8.33 12.81 1.06
C PRO A 29 -9.08 11.77 0.21
N THR A 30 -8.39 10.78 -0.31
CA THR A 30 -9.00 9.73 -1.14
C THR A 30 -9.86 8.79 -0.31
N ILE A 31 -9.36 8.31 0.83
CA ILE A 31 -10.14 7.42 1.70
C ILE A 31 -11.33 8.17 2.31
N ALA A 32 -11.18 9.45 2.66
CA ALA A 32 -12.28 10.27 3.17
C ALA A 32 -13.42 10.39 2.16
N ARG A 33 -13.12 10.59 0.89
CA ARG A 33 -14.15 10.61 -0.18
C ARG A 33 -14.87 9.27 -0.30
N ARG A 34 -14.16 8.15 -0.20
CA ARG A 34 -14.77 6.81 -0.24
C ARG A 34 -15.67 6.57 0.95
N PHE A 35 -15.23 6.92 2.16
CA PHE A 35 -16.02 6.77 3.38
C PHE A 35 -17.27 7.64 3.37
N LYS A 36 -17.21 8.83 2.77
CA LYS A 36 -18.37 9.71 2.63
C LYS A 36 -19.52 9.04 1.88
N THR A 37 -19.24 8.18 0.90
CA THR A 37 -20.29 7.48 0.12
C THR A 37 -21.07 6.47 0.95
N ILE A 38 -20.50 6.00 2.05
CA ILE A 38 -21.11 5.05 2.99
C ILE A 38 -21.40 5.69 4.35
N HIS A 39 -21.36 7.04 4.44
CA HIS A 39 -21.65 7.82 5.65
C HIS A 39 -20.75 7.45 6.86
N VAL A 40 -19.48 7.11 6.59
CA VAL A 40 -18.46 6.84 7.61
C VAL A 40 -17.51 8.01 7.70
N GLU A 41 -17.18 8.45 8.91
CA GLU A 41 -16.17 9.47 9.14
C GLU A 41 -14.76 8.93 8.92
N SER A 42 -13.87 9.73 8.33
CA SER A 42 -12.46 9.34 8.12
C SER A 42 -11.61 9.60 9.36
N THR A 43 -11.90 8.89 10.43
CA THR A 43 -11.05 8.85 11.62
C THR A 43 -9.87 7.90 11.39
N GLU A 44 -8.81 8.02 12.20
CA GLU A 44 -7.67 7.08 12.15
C GLU A 44 -8.15 5.63 12.38
N GLU A 45 -9.03 5.43 13.38
CA GLU A 45 -9.57 4.11 13.70
C GLU A 45 -10.39 3.51 12.55
N ASN A 46 -11.23 4.30 11.88
CA ASN A 46 -11.99 3.82 10.74
C ASN A 46 -11.09 3.48 9.55
N ARG A 47 -10.01 4.24 9.34
CA ARG A 47 -9.00 3.91 8.32
C ARG A 47 -8.24 2.63 8.69
N ARG A 48 -7.84 2.48 9.95
CA ARG A 48 -7.24 1.25 10.46
C ARG A 48 -8.15 0.04 10.25
N ALA A 49 -9.40 0.16 10.67
CA ALA A 49 -10.40 -0.90 10.53
C ALA A 49 -10.59 -1.31 9.06
N TRP A 50 -10.63 -0.35 8.14
CA TRP A 50 -10.70 -0.62 6.71
C TRP A 50 -9.51 -1.43 6.20
N ARG A 51 -8.28 -1.01 6.52
CA ARG A 51 -7.04 -1.73 6.13
C ARG A 51 -6.96 -3.10 6.78
N SER A 52 -7.34 -3.19 8.05
CA SER A 52 -7.41 -4.46 8.77
C SER A 52 -8.40 -5.42 8.10
N LEU A 53 -9.60 -4.96 7.75
CA LEU A 53 -10.60 -5.77 7.05
C LEU A 53 -10.04 -6.37 5.76
N LEU A 54 -9.36 -5.56 4.93
CA LEU A 54 -8.75 -6.05 3.69
C LEU A 54 -7.68 -7.10 3.96
N LEU A 55 -6.73 -6.80 4.84
CA LEU A 55 -5.54 -7.63 5.06
C LEU A 55 -5.83 -8.90 5.89
N THR A 56 -6.89 -8.91 6.69
CA THR A 56 -7.30 -10.09 7.48
C THR A 56 -8.30 -10.97 6.75
N THR A 57 -8.68 -10.64 5.53
CA THR A 57 -9.59 -11.46 4.72
C THR A 57 -9.00 -12.85 4.51
N PRO A 58 -9.68 -13.92 4.97
CA PRO A 58 -9.19 -15.28 4.81
C PRO A 58 -8.98 -15.66 3.33
N GLY A 59 -7.86 -16.29 3.02
CA GLY A 59 -7.53 -16.74 1.66
C GLY A 59 -7.06 -15.63 0.72
N LEU A 60 -6.89 -14.39 1.19
CA LEU A 60 -6.42 -13.29 0.35
C LEU A 60 -5.13 -13.62 -0.38
N GLY A 61 -4.17 -14.29 0.27
CA GLY A 61 -2.89 -14.70 -0.31
C GLY A 61 -3.00 -15.70 -1.45
N GLU A 62 -4.15 -16.33 -1.69
CA GLU A 62 -4.37 -17.17 -2.86
C GLU A 62 -4.51 -16.35 -4.14
N PHE A 63 -4.96 -15.10 -4.05
CA PHE A 63 -5.26 -14.23 -5.19
C PHE A 63 -4.35 -13.02 -5.29
N ILE A 64 -3.68 -12.64 -4.20
CA ILE A 64 -2.87 -11.42 -4.10
C ILE A 64 -1.44 -11.80 -3.71
N SER A 65 -0.47 -11.37 -4.53
CA SER A 65 0.96 -11.58 -4.28
C SER A 65 1.64 -10.40 -3.59
N GLY A 66 1.08 -9.21 -3.70
CA GLY A 66 1.62 -8.01 -3.07
C GLY A 66 0.54 -6.98 -2.77
N VAL A 67 0.79 -6.14 -1.78
CA VAL A 67 -0.11 -5.05 -1.38
C VAL A 67 0.67 -3.75 -1.28
N ILE A 68 0.11 -2.67 -1.82
CA ILE A 68 0.66 -1.32 -1.66
C ILE A 68 -0.06 -0.68 -0.46
N LEU A 69 0.70 -0.33 0.56
CA LEU A 69 0.18 0.28 1.80
C LEU A 69 0.38 1.80 1.80
N TYR A 70 -0.44 2.49 2.57
CA TYR A 70 -0.23 3.89 2.90
C TYR A 70 0.63 4.01 4.16
N GLU A 71 1.44 5.06 4.28
CA GLU A 71 2.42 5.26 5.37
C GLU A 71 1.81 5.08 6.77
N GLU A 72 0.62 5.64 7.02
CA GLU A 72 -0.11 5.48 8.28
C GLU A 72 -0.28 4.00 8.68
N THR A 73 -0.52 3.12 7.72
CA THR A 73 -0.77 1.69 7.94
C THR A 73 0.44 0.94 8.49
N LEU A 74 1.65 1.45 8.26
CA LEU A 74 2.87 0.81 8.78
C LEU A 74 2.92 0.79 10.32
N GLY A 75 2.33 1.78 10.97
CA GLY A 75 2.25 1.89 12.43
C GLY A 75 1.00 1.29 13.06
N GLN A 76 0.08 0.73 12.26
CA GLN A 76 -1.21 0.22 12.73
C GLN A 76 -1.21 -1.29 12.88
N CYS A 77 -2.06 -1.79 13.78
CA CYS A 77 -2.22 -3.22 14.07
C CYS A 77 -3.64 -3.68 13.77
N ALA A 78 -3.78 -4.96 13.46
CA ALA A 78 -5.05 -5.65 13.45
C ALA A 78 -5.60 -5.82 14.88
N ASP A 79 -6.86 -6.27 15.02
CA ASP A 79 -7.52 -6.42 16.32
C ASP A 79 -6.82 -7.43 17.25
N ASN A 80 -6.06 -8.35 16.69
CA ASN A 80 -5.24 -9.31 17.44
C ASN A 80 -3.86 -8.77 17.87
N GLY A 81 -3.58 -7.49 17.60
CA GLY A 81 -2.33 -6.81 17.96
C GLY A 81 -1.17 -7.03 16.97
N LEU A 82 -1.37 -7.80 15.89
CA LEU A 82 -0.33 -7.96 14.86
C LEU A 82 -0.21 -6.69 13.99
N PRO A 83 1.01 -6.23 13.71
CA PRO A 83 1.21 -5.16 12.73
C PRO A 83 0.60 -5.51 11.37
N LEU A 84 -0.10 -4.57 10.75
CA LEU A 84 -0.79 -4.83 9.48
C LEU A 84 0.15 -5.30 8.35
N PRO A 85 1.39 -4.79 8.20
CA PRO A 85 2.33 -5.36 7.24
C PRO A 85 2.68 -6.83 7.52
N GLU A 86 2.77 -7.22 8.80
CA GLU A 86 3.02 -8.61 9.18
C GLU A 86 1.81 -9.52 8.89
N VAL A 87 0.60 -9.01 9.06
CA VAL A 87 -0.63 -9.73 8.66
C VAL A 87 -0.59 -10.09 7.17
N ALA A 88 -0.18 -9.17 6.32
CA ALA A 88 0.00 -9.43 4.89
C ALA A 88 1.10 -10.48 4.65
N ALA A 89 2.26 -10.30 5.25
CA ALA A 89 3.42 -11.19 5.07
C ALA A 89 3.13 -12.63 5.49
N ARG A 90 2.37 -12.84 6.58
CA ARG A 90 1.96 -14.18 7.04
C ARG A 90 1.04 -14.92 6.06
N GLN A 91 0.38 -14.21 5.17
CA GLN A 91 -0.41 -14.80 4.08
C GLN A 91 0.40 -14.98 2.79
N GLY A 92 1.72 -14.75 2.80
CA GLY A 92 2.57 -14.82 1.63
C GLY A 92 2.41 -13.61 0.69
N ILE A 93 1.85 -12.51 1.19
CA ILE A 93 1.66 -11.27 0.43
C ILE A 93 2.83 -10.33 0.74
N VAL A 94 3.55 -9.87 -0.29
CA VAL A 94 4.66 -8.93 -0.15
C VAL A 94 4.10 -7.53 0.21
N PRO A 95 4.42 -6.98 1.39
CA PRO A 95 4.02 -5.62 1.72
C PRO A 95 4.88 -4.61 0.97
N GLY A 96 4.24 -3.66 0.30
CA GLY A 96 4.83 -2.53 -0.37
C GLY A 96 4.29 -1.22 0.20
N ILE A 97 4.87 -0.11 -0.21
CA ILE A 97 4.55 1.22 0.32
C ILE A 97 4.39 2.25 -0.80
N LYS A 98 3.37 3.10 -0.69
CA LYS A 98 3.23 4.29 -1.51
C LYS A 98 4.32 5.31 -1.15
N VAL A 99 5.17 5.64 -2.12
CA VAL A 99 6.26 6.58 -1.93
C VAL A 99 6.05 7.91 -2.66
N ASP A 100 5.09 7.99 -3.57
CA ASP A 100 4.83 9.21 -4.31
C ASP A 100 4.24 10.33 -3.41
N ALA A 101 4.59 11.56 -3.72
CA ALA A 101 4.09 12.79 -3.11
C ALA A 101 3.18 13.60 -4.06
N GLY A 102 2.51 12.92 -4.99
CA GLY A 102 1.64 13.51 -5.98
C GLY A 102 2.36 13.89 -7.27
N LYS A 103 1.68 14.66 -8.14
CA LYS A 103 2.16 15.05 -9.47
C LYS A 103 2.23 16.57 -9.60
N ILE A 104 3.17 17.02 -10.41
CA ILE A 104 3.32 18.43 -10.81
C ILE A 104 3.47 18.51 -12.32
N PRO A 105 3.14 19.65 -12.96
CA PRO A 105 3.40 19.85 -14.36
C PRO A 105 4.89 19.67 -14.71
N LEU A 106 5.17 18.98 -15.82
CA LEU A 106 6.52 18.86 -16.33
C LEU A 106 6.91 20.17 -17.03
N ALA A 107 8.06 20.73 -16.64
CA ALA A 107 8.56 21.97 -17.22
C ALA A 107 8.77 21.81 -18.75
N HIS A 108 8.37 22.81 -19.53
CA HIS A 108 8.48 22.85 -20.99
C HIS A 108 7.70 21.75 -21.73
N ALA A 109 6.82 21.02 -21.08
CA ALA A 109 5.98 19.99 -21.69
C ALA A 109 4.50 20.21 -21.31
N PRO A 110 3.78 21.14 -21.95
CA PRO A 110 2.39 21.44 -21.63
C PRO A 110 1.51 20.19 -21.74
N GLY A 111 0.78 19.88 -20.66
CA GLY A 111 -0.11 18.72 -20.57
C GLY A 111 0.54 17.46 -19.97
N ASP A 112 1.86 17.44 -19.84
CA ASP A 112 2.58 16.35 -19.19
C ASP A 112 2.81 16.63 -17.70
N GLU A 113 2.86 15.57 -16.90
CA GLU A 113 3.08 15.64 -15.46
C GLU A 113 4.25 14.74 -15.03
N ILE A 114 4.92 15.13 -13.96
CA ILE A 114 5.97 14.35 -13.32
C ILE A 114 5.52 13.97 -11.90
N THR A 115 5.76 12.72 -11.50
CA THR A 115 5.49 12.24 -10.14
C THR A 115 6.63 12.66 -9.21
N GLN A 116 6.27 13.22 -8.06
CA GLN A 116 7.19 13.56 -6.96
C GLN A 116 7.29 12.41 -5.95
N GLY A 117 8.29 12.45 -5.06
CA GLY A 117 8.40 11.52 -3.94
C GLY A 117 9.79 10.94 -3.69
N LEU A 118 10.77 11.21 -4.57
CA LEU A 118 12.14 10.72 -4.40
C LEU A 118 12.95 11.55 -3.39
N ASP A 119 12.67 12.86 -3.30
CA ASP A 119 13.41 13.76 -2.42
C ASP A 119 13.16 13.37 -0.94
N GLY A 120 14.25 13.09 -0.23
CA GLY A 120 14.19 12.69 1.17
C GLY A 120 13.66 11.28 1.45
N LEU A 121 13.38 10.47 0.42
CA LEU A 121 12.79 9.13 0.59
C LEU A 121 13.64 8.23 1.48
N ALA A 122 14.97 8.30 1.39
CA ALA A 122 15.87 7.48 2.20
C ALA A 122 15.80 7.80 3.72
N LEU A 123 15.20 8.93 4.09
CA LEU A 123 15.05 9.38 5.48
C LEU A 123 13.64 9.15 6.06
N ARG A 124 12.71 8.75 5.22
CA ARG A 124 11.32 8.42 5.58
C ARG A 124 11.18 6.95 5.87
#